data_443c548f106c35a49c1f79cf0163b89a
#
_entry.id   443c548f106c35a49c1f79cf0163b89a
#
_cell.length_a   1.000
_cell.length_b   1.000
_cell.length_c   1.000
_cell.angle_alpha   90.00
_cell.angle_beta   90.00
_cell.angle_gamma   90.00
#
_symmetry.space_group_name_H-M   'P 1'
#
loop_
_entity.id
_entity.type
_entity.pdbx_description
1 polymer ?
#
loop_
_entity_poly.entity_id
_entity_poly.type
_entity_poly.pdbx_seq_one_letter_code
_entity_poly.pdbx_strand_id
1 'polypeptide(L)'
;GKVGMTGTSYNGTLPIAAATTGVEGLEAIIPIAPNTSYYHYYRANGLVRHPGGYMGEDIDVLYNFIHSGDPEKREHCDCEVRDKEMANNQDRLTGDYNDFWAGRDYANALDNYKAATLMAHGFNDWNVMPSHTIRIHEKLKEKGVPLQTYLHQGGHRGYVPMKLMNRWFTRYLHGIENDVEKDSKAWVVRENDRPQNPTPYADYPNPDAAPVLLMLGEGGKTTGSLKLAKKEKPQSKE
;
A
#
# COMPACT_ATOMS: atom_id res chain seq x y z
N GLY A 1 -22.61 -16.46 5.96
CA GLY A 1 -22.82 -15.06 6.40
C GLY A 1 -21.80 -14.14 5.76
N LYS A 2 -22.00 -12.82 5.85
CA LYS A 2 -21.09 -11.82 5.33
C LYS A 2 -20.07 -11.42 6.40
N VAL A 3 -18.81 -11.30 6.01
CA VAL A 3 -17.70 -10.94 6.89
C VAL A 3 -17.01 -9.69 6.33
N GLY A 4 -16.62 -8.78 7.23
CA GLY A 4 -15.73 -7.66 6.93
C GLY A 4 -14.45 -7.77 7.74
N MET A 5 -13.32 -7.35 7.16
CA MET A 5 -12.04 -7.33 7.85
C MET A 5 -11.44 -5.93 7.83
N THR A 6 -10.80 -5.55 8.93
CA THR A 6 -10.01 -4.31 9.01
C THR A 6 -8.82 -4.52 9.93
N GLY A 7 -7.79 -3.73 9.73
CA GLY A 7 -6.61 -3.73 10.58
C GLY A 7 -5.53 -2.81 10.03
N THR A 8 -4.52 -2.56 10.84
CA THR A 8 -3.42 -1.65 10.51
C THR A 8 -2.11 -2.42 10.40
N SER A 9 -1.22 -2.01 9.48
CA SER A 9 0.10 -2.63 9.29
C SER A 9 -0.02 -4.10 8.86
N TYR A 10 0.65 -5.02 9.53
CA TYR A 10 0.51 -6.46 9.31
C TYR A 10 -0.96 -6.93 9.39
N ASN A 11 -1.72 -6.42 10.37
CA ASN A 11 -3.15 -6.69 10.48
C ASN A 11 -3.97 -6.07 9.32
N GLY A 12 -3.43 -5.10 8.60
CA GLY A 12 -3.98 -4.57 7.35
C GLY A 12 -3.60 -5.43 6.13
N THR A 13 -2.46 -6.11 6.17
CA THR A 13 -2.03 -7.10 5.17
C THR A 13 -2.95 -8.32 5.16
N LEU A 14 -3.36 -8.82 6.34
CA LEU A 14 -4.18 -10.02 6.46
C LEU A 14 -5.53 -9.94 5.71
N PRO A 15 -6.29 -8.83 5.75
CA PRO A 15 -7.48 -8.66 4.91
C PRO A 15 -7.20 -8.80 3.42
N ILE A 16 -6.10 -8.23 2.94
CA ILE A 16 -5.70 -8.35 1.52
C ILE A 16 -5.35 -9.79 1.20
N ALA A 17 -4.53 -10.44 2.03
CA ALA A 17 -4.16 -11.85 1.86
C ALA A 17 -5.41 -12.76 1.83
N ALA A 18 -6.35 -12.56 2.73
CA ALA A 18 -7.60 -13.30 2.74
C ALA A 18 -8.43 -13.04 1.46
N ALA A 19 -8.52 -11.79 1.00
CA ALA A 19 -9.27 -11.44 -0.20
C ALA A 19 -8.67 -12.03 -1.48
N THR A 20 -7.34 -12.23 -1.56
CA THR A 20 -6.71 -12.89 -2.72
C THR A 20 -7.12 -14.35 -2.88
N THR A 21 -7.53 -15.02 -1.81
CA THR A 21 -8.01 -16.41 -1.88
C THR A 21 -9.40 -16.53 -2.50
N GLY A 22 -10.16 -15.44 -2.58
CA GLY A 22 -11.56 -15.44 -3.01
C GLY A 22 -12.50 -16.15 -2.03
N VAL A 23 -12.11 -16.27 -0.75
CA VAL A 23 -12.90 -16.95 0.27
C VAL A 23 -14.33 -16.43 0.31
N GLU A 24 -15.28 -17.36 0.29
CA GLU A 24 -16.70 -17.04 0.30
C GLU A 24 -17.10 -16.31 1.60
N GLY A 25 -17.93 -15.31 1.46
CA GLY A 25 -18.43 -14.50 2.57
C GLY A 25 -17.56 -13.31 2.95
N LEU A 26 -16.33 -13.20 2.46
CA LEU A 26 -15.52 -11.99 2.66
C LEU A 26 -15.97 -10.91 1.68
N GLU A 27 -16.88 -10.05 2.13
CA GLU A 27 -17.55 -9.06 1.29
C GLU A 27 -16.86 -7.70 1.25
N ALA A 28 -16.23 -7.28 2.36
CA ALA A 28 -15.63 -5.96 2.46
C ALA A 28 -14.37 -5.95 3.33
N ILE A 29 -13.39 -5.18 2.93
CA ILE A 29 -12.18 -4.95 3.73
C ILE A 29 -11.80 -3.49 3.82
N ILE A 30 -11.17 -3.12 4.95
CA ILE A 30 -10.59 -1.81 5.18
C ILE A 30 -9.14 -1.98 5.67
N PRO A 31 -8.20 -2.23 4.76
CA PRO A 31 -6.78 -2.34 5.08
C PRO A 31 -6.17 -0.96 5.30
N ILE A 32 -5.47 -0.77 6.42
CA ILE A 32 -4.82 0.49 6.80
C ILE A 32 -3.31 0.26 6.82
N ALA A 33 -2.57 1.04 6.05
CA ALA A 33 -1.12 0.92 5.90
C ALA A 33 -0.64 -0.54 5.68
N PRO A 34 -1.25 -1.28 4.73
CA PRO A 34 -0.93 -2.69 4.53
C PRO A 34 0.42 -2.87 3.83
N ASN A 35 1.20 -3.86 4.25
CA ASN A 35 2.28 -4.39 3.43
C ASN A 35 1.68 -5.30 2.34
N THR A 36 1.87 -4.94 1.09
CA THR A 36 1.32 -5.68 -0.06
C THR A 36 2.36 -6.45 -0.86
N SER A 37 3.64 -6.28 -0.52
CA SER A 37 4.76 -6.99 -1.14
C SER A 37 5.96 -6.98 -0.22
N TYR A 38 6.44 -8.14 0.19
CA TYR A 38 7.62 -8.21 1.04
C TYR A 38 8.90 -7.79 0.30
N TYR A 39 8.97 -7.94 -1.02
CA TYR A 39 10.04 -7.37 -1.81
C TYR A 39 10.12 -5.85 -1.66
N HIS A 40 9.04 -5.15 -1.97
CA HIS A 40 9.03 -3.68 -1.87
C HIS A 40 9.12 -3.15 -0.42
N TYR A 41 8.90 -4.01 0.55
CA TYR A 41 9.09 -3.67 1.95
C TYR A 41 10.57 -3.69 2.34
N TYR A 42 11.36 -4.65 1.82
CA TYR A 42 12.77 -4.84 2.16
C TYR A 42 13.76 -4.46 1.06
N ARG A 43 13.30 -4.11 -0.11
CA ARG A 43 14.17 -3.75 -1.25
C ARG A 43 13.79 -2.38 -1.79
N ALA A 44 14.81 -1.59 -2.14
CA ALA A 44 14.66 -0.34 -2.85
C ALA A 44 15.74 -0.29 -3.94
N ASN A 45 15.33 -0.40 -5.20
CA ASN A 45 16.24 -0.40 -6.36
C ASN A 45 17.39 -1.43 -6.25
N GLY A 46 17.08 -2.67 -5.80
CA GLY A 46 18.06 -3.73 -5.59
C GLY A 46 18.87 -3.63 -4.30
N LEU A 47 18.66 -2.60 -3.48
CA LEU A 47 19.33 -2.45 -2.19
C LEU A 47 18.43 -2.98 -1.05
N VAL A 48 19.04 -3.63 -0.06
CA VAL A 48 18.36 -3.99 1.17
C VAL A 48 18.00 -2.73 1.93
N ARG A 49 16.71 -2.55 2.18
CA ARG A 49 16.16 -1.42 2.93
C ARG A 49 15.65 -1.94 4.28
N HIS A 50 16.04 -1.30 5.37
CA HIS A 50 15.42 -1.57 6.67
C HIS A 50 14.19 -0.68 6.86
N PRO A 51 12.98 -1.23 7.10
CA PRO A 51 11.75 -0.43 7.15
C PRO A 51 11.52 0.27 8.50
N GLY A 52 12.56 0.73 9.15
CA GLY A 52 12.50 1.49 10.40
C GLY A 52 13.04 0.77 11.64
N GLY A 53 13.58 -0.43 11.46
CA GLY A 53 14.29 -1.16 12.49
C GLY A 53 15.77 -0.74 12.58
N TYR A 54 16.66 -1.63 12.24
CA TYR A 54 18.11 -1.37 12.24
C TYR A 54 18.72 -1.71 10.86
N MET A 55 19.88 -1.17 10.61
CA MET A 55 20.59 -1.42 9.36
C MET A 55 20.87 -2.92 9.19
N GLY A 56 20.48 -3.48 8.05
CA GLY A 56 20.61 -4.91 7.75
C GLY A 56 19.41 -5.76 8.14
N GLU A 57 18.35 -5.18 8.71
CA GLU A 57 17.08 -5.88 8.87
C GLU A 57 16.56 -6.38 7.51
N ASP A 58 16.09 -7.63 7.47
CA ASP A 58 15.51 -8.25 6.28
C ASP A 58 14.38 -9.21 6.69
N ILE A 59 13.77 -9.90 5.74
CA ILE A 59 12.61 -10.75 5.96
C ILE A 59 12.86 -11.89 6.96
N ASP A 60 14.05 -12.45 6.99
CA ASP A 60 14.44 -13.50 7.94
C ASP A 60 14.47 -13.00 9.39
N VAL A 61 14.83 -11.74 9.60
CA VAL A 61 14.79 -11.09 10.90
C VAL A 61 13.36 -10.89 11.38
N LEU A 62 12.49 -10.40 10.50
CA LEU A 62 11.06 -10.27 10.80
C LEU A 62 10.43 -11.63 11.11
N TYR A 63 10.76 -12.65 10.29
CA TYR A 63 10.30 -14.02 10.50
C TYR A 63 10.71 -14.56 11.88
N ASN A 64 11.98 -14.39 12.26
CA ASN A 64 12.47 -14.82 13.56
C ASN A 64 11.69 -14.18 14.72
N PHE A 65 11.40 -12.89 14.60
CA PHE A 65 10.60 -12.17 15.60
C PHE A 65 9.18 -12.72 15.72
N ILE A 66 8.53 -13.04 14.60
CA ILE A 66 7.12 -13.48 14.57
C ILE A 66 6.97 -14.90 15.12
N HIS A 67 7.79 -15.86 14.68
CA HIS A 67 7.60 -17.28 15.06
C HIS A 67 8.21 -17.65 16.42
N SER A 68 8.94 -16.75 17.05
CA SER A 68 9.67 -17.00 18.31
C SER A 68 8.77 -17.41 19.49
N GLY A 69 7.46 -17.25 19.36
CA GLY A 69 6.49 -17.59 20.39
C GLY A 69 6.04 -19.06 20.46
N ASP A 70 6.47 -19.92 19.50
CA ASP A 70 6.12 -21.35 19.47
C ASP A 70 7.36 -22.23 19.68
N PRO A 71 7.64 -22.69 20.91
CA PRO A 71 8.84 -23.47 21.20
C PRO A 71 8.90 -24.82 20.49
N GLU A 72 7.75 -25.46 20.22
CA GLU A 72 7.70 -26.79 19.61
C GLU A 72 8.10 -26.76 18.12
N LYS A 73 7.84 -25.63 17.46
CA LYS A 73 8.17 -25.44 16.03
C LYS A 73 9.50 -24.74 15.84
N ARG A 74 10.13 -24.28 16.90
CA ARG A 74 11.29 -23.39 16.82
C ARG A 74 12.45 -23.98 16.01
N GLU A 75 12.79 -25.24 16.24
CA GLU A 75 13.88 -25.90 15.52
C GLU A 75 13.60 -25.95 14.01
N HIS A 76 12.40 -26.36 13.62
CA HIS A 76 12.00 -26.39 12.22
C HIS A 76 12.00 -24.97 11.61
N CYS A 77 11.43 -24.00 12.31
CA CYS A 77 11.35 -22.62 11.85
C CYS A 77 12.74 -21.99 11.71
N ASP A 78 13.63 -22.21 12.64
CA ASP A 78 14.99 -21.68 12.58
C ASP A 78 15.80 -22.35 11.47
N CYS A 79 15.86 -23.68 11.45
CA CYS A 79 16.78 -24.42 10.59
C CYS A 79 16.27 -24.55 9.15
N GLU A 80 15.00 -24.94 8.95
CA GLU A 80 14.49 -25.24 7.61
C GLU A 80 13.92 -23.99 6.93
N VAL A 81 13.23 -23.12 7.66
CA VAL A 81 12.58 -21.96 7.04
C VAL A 81 13.52 -20.75 7.01
N ARG A 82 14.02 -20.28 8.15
CA ARG A 82 14.86 -19.08 8.18
C ARG A 82 16.23 -19.31 7.56
N ASP A 83 16.99 -20.27 8.11
CA ASP A 83 18.43 -20.42 7.79
C ASP A 83 18.66 -21.09 6.44
N LYS A 84 17.69 -21.86 5.94
CA LYS A 84 17.79 -22.56 4.68
C LYS A 84 16.90 -21.97 3.59
N GLU A 85 15.58 -21.97 3.74
CA GLU A 85 14.68 -21.47 2.70
C GLU A 85 14.87 -19.96 2.45
N MET A 86 14.72 -19.14 3.48
CA MET A 86 14.82 -17.69 3.31
C MET A 86 16.24 -17.26 2.95
N ALA A 87 17.26 -17.74 3.67
CA ALA A 87 18.64 -17.36 3.43
C ALA A 87 19.13 -17.66 2.01
N ASN A 88 18.67 -18.78 1.41
CA ASN A 88 19.06 -19.16 0.06
C ASN A 88 18.28 -18.43 -1.05
N ASN A 89 17.07 -17.96 -0.77
CA ASN A 89 16.17 -17.46 -1.81
C ASN A 89 15.90 -15.96 -1.76
N GLN A 90 16.16 -15.27 -0.62
CA GLN A 90 15.90 -13.83 -0.51
C GLN A 90 16.85 -12.94 -1.32
N ASP A 91 17.94 -13.51 -1.82
CA ASP A 91 18.96 -12.85 -2.63
C ASP A 91 19.41 -11.47 -2.10
N ARG A 92 20.22 -11.49 -1.05
CA ARG A 92 20.84 -10.26 -0.52
C ARG A 92 21.99 -9.74 -1.38
N LEU A 93 22.56 -10.60 -2.25
CA LEU A 93 23.75 -10.23 -3.01
C LEU A 93 23.41 -9.32 -4.18
N THR A 94 22.42 -9.69 -4.98
CA THR A 94 22.00 -8.89 -6.13
C THR A 94 20.80 -7.99 -5.80
N GLY A 95 19.96 -8.39 -4.85
CA GLY A 95 18.73 -7.70 -4.49
C GLY A 95 17.63 -7.82 -5.54
N ASP A 96 17.74 -8.79 -6.45
CA ASP A 96 16.81 -8.97 -7.55
C ASP A 96 15.45 -9.53 -7.09
N TYR A 97 14.42 -9.21 -7.86
CA TYR A 97 13.09 -9.80 -7.71
C TYR A 97 13.07 -11.19 -8.36
N ASN A 98 12.78 -12.21 -7.57
CA ASN A 98 12.74 -13.60 -7.99
C ASN A 98 11.45 -14.29 -7.51
N ASP A 99 11.32 -15.61 -7.77
CA ASP A 99 10.12 -16.37 -7.43
C ASP A 99 9.81 -16.40 -5.92
N PHE A 100 10.82 -16.34 -5.07
CA PHE A 100 10.64 -16.23 -3.62
C PHE A 100 9.88 -14.96 -3.25
N TRP A 101 10.24 -13.84 -3.85
CA TRP A 101 9.57 -12.54 -3.65
C TRP A 101 8.23 -12.48 -4.38
N ALA A 102 8.13 -13.06 -5.57
CA ALA A 102 6.89 -13.11 -6.33
C ALA A 102 5.77 -13.83 -5.58
N GLY A 103 6.09 -14.92 -4.88
CA GLY A 103 5.15 -15.63 -4.01
C GLY A 103 4.73 -14.87 -2.75
N ARG A 104 5.37 -13.75 -2.46
CA ARG A 104 5.13 -12.86 -1.31
C ARG A 104 4.69 -11.46 -1.73
N ASP A 105 4.19 -11.33 -2.96
CA ASP A 105 3.63 -10.10 -3.54
C ASP A 105 2.14 -10.32 -3.86
N TYR A 106 1.27 -9.80 -3.01
CA TYR A 106 -0.18 -9.99 -3.13
C TYR A 106 -0.76 -9.38 -4.42
N ALA A 107 -0.05 -8.44 -5.04
CA ALA A 107 -0.46 -7.88 -6.33
C ALA A 107 -0.38 -8.90 -7.48
N ASN A 108 0.28 -10.04 -7.28
CA ASN A 108 0.34 -11.15 -8.24
C ASN A 108 -0.80 -12.18 -8.06
N ALA A 109 -1.61 -12.05 -7.02
CA ALA A 109 -2.61 -13.06 -6.63
C ALA A 109 -4.04 -12.49 -6.59
N LEU A 110 -4.37 -11.56 -7.48
CA LEU A 110 -5.65 -10.87 -7.46
C LEU A 110 -6.76 -11.57 -8.26
N ASP A 111 -6.52 -12.70 -8.93
CA ASP A 111 -7.48 -13.34 -9.84
C ASP A 111 -8.84 -13.61 -9.17
N ASN A 112 -8.83 -14.09 -7.95
CA ASN A 112 -10.03 -14.42 -7.19
C ASN A 112 -10.55 -13.28 -6.30
N TYR A 113 -9.92 -12.13 -6.32
CA TYR A 113 -10.26 -11.02 -5.46
C TYR A 113 -11.61 -10.40 -5.82
N LYS A 114 -12.52 -10.29 -4.85
CA LYS A 114 -13.90 -9.79 -5.03
C LYS A 114 -14.32 -8.78 -3.98
N ALA A 115 -13.65 -8.75 -2.83
CA ALA A 115 -14.05 -7.95 -1.68
C ALA A 115 -14.05 -6.44 -1.99
N ALA A 116 -15.12 -5.76 -1.61
CA ALA A 116 -15.16 -4.30 -1.65
C ALA A 116 -14.08 -3.71 -0.74
N THR A 117 -13.25 -2.80 -1.25
CA THR A 117 -12.02 -2.39 -0.58
C THR A 117 -11.97 -0.88 -0.36
N LEU A 118 -11.88 -0.45 0.90
CA LEU A 118 -11.55 0.93 1.30
C LEU A 118 -10.13 0.94 1.86
N MET A 119 -9.16 1.37 1.06
CA MET A 119 -7.75 1.41 1.48
C MET A 119 -7.43 2.71 2.21
N ALA A 120 -6.54 2.65 3.20
CA ALA A 120 -6.04 3.85 3.88
C ALA A 120 -4.53 3.83 4.05
N HIS A 121 -3.88 5.00 3.88
CA HIS A 121 -2.44 5.13 4.07
C HIS A 121 -2.02 6.57 4.42
N GLY A 122 -0.94 6.69 5.18
CA GLY A 122 -0.29 7.96 5.47
C GLY A 122 0.81 8.28 4.44
N PHE A 123 0.83 9.49 3.91
CA PHE A 123 1.90 9.91 2.99
C PHE A 123 3.29 9.93 3.64
N ASN A 124 3.34 10.13 4.95
CA ASN A 124 4.59 10.15 5.72
C ASN A 124 4.87 8.80 6.43
N ASP A 125 4.38 7.71 5.89
CA ASP A 125 4.69 6.37 6.38
C ASP A 125 6.08 5.93 5.88
N TRP A 126 7.05 5.94 6.78
CA TRP A 126 8.42 5.51 6.51
C TRP A 126 8.67 4.03 6.81
N ASN A 127 7.72 3.35 7.45
CA ASN A 127 7.78 1.92 7.69
C ASN A 127 7.24 1.16 6.48
N VAL A 128 5.93 1.19 6.27
CA VAL A 128 5.30 0.67 5.05
C VAL A 128 5.05 1.83 4.10
N MET A 129 5.79 1.92 3.02
CA MET A 129 5.68 3.04 2.08
C MET A 129 4.27 3.12 1.46
N PRO A 130 3.72 4.33 1.23
CA PRO A 130 2.39 4.48 0.61
C PRO A 130 2.26 3.81 -0.76
N SER A 131 3.38 3.59 -1.46
CA SER A 131 3.43 2.84 -2.71
C SER A 131 2.82 1.44 -2.62
N HIS A 132 2.85 0.79 -1.45
CA HIS A 132 2.18 -0.50 -1.24
C HIS A 132 0.68 -0.42 -1.49
N THR A 133 0.03 0.61 -0.95
CA THR A 133 -1.40 0.86 -1.17
C THR A 133 -1.67 1.24 -2.63
N ILE A 134 -0.87 2.14 -3.21
CA ILE A 134 -1.11 2.63 -4.58
C ILE A 134 -0.98 1.51 -5.62
N ARG A 135 0.06 0.67 -5.51
CA ARG A 135 0.24 -0.48 -6.44
C ARG A 135 -0.97 -1.41 -6.48
N ILE A 136 -1.51 -1.75 -5.31
CA ILE A 136 -2.66 -2.66 -5.26
C ILE A 136 -3.95 -1.94 -5.65
N HIS A 137 -4.09 -0.65 -5.30
CA HIS A 137 -5.21 0.19 -5.72
C HIS A 137 -5.35 0.22 -7.25
N GLU A 138 -4.27 0.49 -7.97
CA GLU A 138 -4.27 0.53 -9.44
C GLU A 138 -4.74 -0.79 -10.03
N LYS A 139 -4.21 -1.92 -9.55
CA LYS A 139 -4.63 -3.25 -10.02
C LYS A 139 -6.08 -3.61 -9.67
N LEU A 140 -6.56 -3.24 -8.49
CA LEU A 140 -7.96 -3.47 -8.10
C LEU A 140 -8.91 -2.58 -8.90
N LYS A 141 -8.48 -1.38 -9.26
CA LYS A 141 -9.22 -0.49 -10.15
C LYS A 141 -9.38 -1.10 -11.55
N GLU A 142 -8.30 -1.65 -12.14
CA GLU A 142 -8.35 -2.37 -13.40
C GLU A 142 -9.29 -3.58 -13.34
N LYS A 143 -9.35 -4.25 -12.19
CA LYS A 143 -10.24 -5.38 -11.96
C LYS A 143 -11.71 -4.98 -11.78
N GLY A 144 -12.01 -3.72 -11.50
CA GLY A 144 -13.37 -3.20 -11.38
C GLY A 144 -14.08 -3.58 -10.07
N VAL A 145 -13.36 -3.93 -9.00
CA VAL A 145 -13.97 -4.15 -7.68
C VAL A 145 -14.41 -2.80 -7.07
N PRO A 146 -15.44 -2.78 -6.20
CA PRO A 146 -15.76 -1.56 -5.46
C PRO A 146 -14.55 -1.08 -4.66
N LEU A 147 -14.10 0.15 -4.94
CA LEU A 147 -12.82 0.64 -4.44
C LEU A 147 -12.91 2.11 -4.03
N GLN A 148 -12.39 2.41 -2.84
CA GLN A 148 -12.10 3.76 -2.38
C GLN A 148 -10.76 3.82 -1.68
N THR A 149 -10.16 5.01 -1.62
CA THR A 149 -8.89 5.24 -0.94
C THR A 149 -8.97 6.46 -0.05
N TYR A 150 -8.45 6.36 1.17
CA TYR A 150 -8.28 7.45 2.12
C TYR A 150 -6.79 7.67 2.38
N LEU A 151 -6.27 8.83 2.00
CA LEU A 151 -4.86 9.18 2.14
C LEU A 151 -4.72 10.38 3.09
N HIS A 152 -3.77 10.32 4.02
CA HIS A 152 -3.60 11.35 5.04
C HIS A 152 -2.13 11.73 5.27
N GLN A 153 -1.89 12.85 5.96
CA GLN A 153 -0.54 13.38 6.20
C GLN A 153 0.22 12.69 7.33
N GLY A 154 -0.39 11.71 8.01
CA GLY A 154 0.27 10.97 9.09
C GLY A 154 1.31 9.95 8.62
N GLY A 155 1.99 9.35 9.59
CA GLY A 155 2.92 8.23 9.39
C GLY A 155 2.21 6.87 9.43
N HIS A 156 2.94 5.84 9.89
CA HIS A 156 2.50 4.44 9.90
C HIS A 156 1.23 4.18 10.72
N ARG A 157 0.92 5.03 11.67
CA ARG A 157 -0.32 4.96 12.46
C ARG A 157 -1.32 5.94 11.90
N GLY A 158 -2.30 5.44 11.18
CA GLY A 158 -3.41 6.22 10.68
C GLY A 158 -4.73 5.62 11.11
N TYR A 159 -5.79 6.42 11.05
CA TYR A 159 -7.15 5.93 11.21
C TYR A 159 -7.99 6.41 10.03
N VAL A 160 -8.92 5.59 9.64
CA VAL A 160 -9.96 5.98 8.70
C VAL A 160 -11.09 6.65 9.50
N PRO A 161 -11.63 7.80 9.08
CA PRO A 161 -12.79 8.39 9.75
C PRO A 161 -13.92 7.38 9.89
N MET A 162 -14.43 7.21 11.10
CA MET A 162 -15.49 6.25 11.42
C MET A 162 -16.70 6.38 10.51
N LYS A 163 -16.99 7.58 10.04
CA LYS A 163 -18.07 7.83 9.08
C LYS A 163 -17.84 7.09 7.76
N LEU A 164 -16.62 7.09 7.23
CA LEU A 164 -16.29 6.36 6.00
C LEU A 164 -16.35 4.86 6.22
N MET A 165 -15.75 4.36 7.32
CA MET A 165 -15.78 2.93 7.65
C MET A 165 -17.21 2.44 7.82
N ASN A 166 -18.05 3.17 8.56
CA ASN A 166 -19.43 2.81 8.80
C ASN A 166 -20.22 2.76 7.49
N ARG A 167 -20.11 3.78 6.62
CA ARG A 167 -20.77 3.76 5.30
C ARG A 167 -20.37 2.55 4.48
N TRP A 168 -19.06 2.22 4.45
CA TRP A 168 -18.51 1.09 3.71
C TRP A 168 -19.11 -0.24 4.18
N PHE A 169 -18.99 -0.52 5.46
CA PHE A 169 -19.50 -1.77 6.02
C PHE A 169 -21.03 -1.85 6.01
N THR A 170 -21.74 -0.74 6.24
CA THR A 170 -23.21 -0.71 6.14
C THR A 170 -23.69 -1.14 4.76
N ARG A 171 -23.02 -0.69 3.71
CA ARG A 171 -23.37 -1.07 2.34
C ARG A 171 -23.06 -2.54 2.06
N TYR A 172 -21.81 -2.93 2.27
CA TYR A 172 -21.33 -4.23 1.77
C TYR A 172 -21.63 -5.40 2.69
N LEU A 173 -21.72 -5.19 4.01
CA LEU A 173 -22.07 -6.26 4.95
C LEU A 173 -23.57 -6.34 5.22
N HIS A 174 -24.23 -5.20 5.42
CA HIS A 174 -25.66 -5.19 5.72
C HIS A 174 -26.54 -5.05 4.49
N GLY A 175 -25.99 -4.73 3.33
CA GLY A 175 -26.74 -4.55 2.08
C GLY A 175 -27.63 -3.31 2.06
N ILE A 176 -27.44 -2.38 3.01
CA ILE A 176 -28.24 -1.16 3.11
C ILE A 176 -27.74 -0.17 2.03
N GLU A 177 -28.64 0.26 1.18
CA GLU A 177 -28.35 1.28 0.18
C GLU A 177 -28.06 2.63 0.86
N ASN A 178 -26.90 3.21 0.58
CA ASN A 178 -26.44 4.46 1.15
C ASN A 178 -25.63 5.31 0.19
N ASP A 179 -25.72 5.00 -1.10
CA ASP A 179 -25.07 5.70 -2.21
C ASP A 179 -23.54 5.78 -2.13
N VAL A 180 -22.88 4.88 -1.36
CA VAL A 180 -21.42 4.89 -1.22
C VAL A 180 -20.71 4.64 -2.55
N GLU A 181 -21.35 3.99 -3.51
CA GLU A 181 -20.84 3.76 -4.86
C GLU A 181 -20.73 5.04 -5.69
N LYS A 182 -21.51 6.07 -5.32
CA LYS A 182 -21.52 7.40 -5.96
C LYS A 182 -20.53 8.35 -5.30
N ASP A 183 -19.96 7.98 -4.15
CA ASP A 183 -18.96 8.78 -3.45
C ASP A 183 -17.68 8.90 -4.28
N SER A 184 -16.89 9.91 -3.97
CA SER A 184 -15.54 10.09 -4.51
C SER A 184 -14.67 8.86 -4.30
N LYS A 185 -13.86 8.50 -5.29
CA LYS A 185 -12.98 7.32 -5.22
C LYS A 185 -11.77 7.55 -4.34
N ALA A 186 -11.35 8.81 -4.18
CA ALA A 186 -10.25 9.16 -3.31
C ALA A 186 -10.62 10.28 -2.34
N TRP A 187 -10.22 10.10 -1.10
CA TRP A 187 -10.36 11.05 -0.01
C TRP A 187 -8.97 11.41 0.48
N VAL A 188 -8.53 12.64 0.21
CA VAL A 188 -7.17 13.07 0.51
C VAL A 188 -7.18 14.16 1.56
N VAL A 189 -6.54 13.91 2.69
CA VAL A 189 -6.22 14.96 3.66
C VAL A 189 -5.04 15.74 3.12
N ARG A 190 -5.29 16.96 2.66
CA ARG A 190 -4.25 17.86 2.17
C ARG A 190 -3.44 18.38 3.34
N GLU A 191 -2.26 18.90 3.05
CA GLU A 191 -1.47 19.58 4.06
C GLU A 191 -2.26 20.73 4.68
N ASN A 192 -2.24 20.83 6.01
CA ASN A 192 -3.02 21.74 6.84
C ASN A 192 -4.55 21.44 6.94
N ASP A 193 -5.06 20.42 6.25
CA ASP A 193 -6.44 19.97 6.44
C ASP A 193 -6.59 19.13 7.72
N ARG A 194 -7.81 19.09 8.24
CA ARG A 194 -8.14 18.19 9.35
C ARG A 194 -8.43 16.78 8.82
N PRO A 195 -7.95 15.72 9.47
CA PRO A 195 -8.19 14.34 9.04
C PRO A 195 -9.68 13.97 8.88
N GLN A 196 -10.57 14.64 9.61
CA GLN A 196 -12.01 14.42 9.54
C GLN A 196 -12.66 15.05 8.29
N ASN A 197 -11.96 15.96 7.63
CA ASN A 197 -12.44 16.71 6.47
C ASN A 197 -11.52 16.52 5.26
N PRO A 198 -11.38 15.29 4.74
CA PRO A 198 -10.56 15.05 3.57
C PRO A 198 -11.18 15.71 2.34
N THR A 199 -10.34 16.17 1.43
CA THR A 199 -10.78 16.66 0.13
C THR A 199 -11.14 15.47 -0.77
N PRO A 200 -12.35 15.46 -1.35
CA PRO A 200 -12.78 14.42 -2.27
C PRO A 200 -12.18 14.64 -3.68
N TYR A 201 -11.77 13.56 -4.31
CA TYR A 201 -11.34 13.53 -5.71
C TYR A 201 -12.02 12.39 -6.45
N ALA A 202 -12.27 12.58 -7.75
CA ALA A 202 -12.90 11.58 -8.59
C ALA A 202 -12.10 10.27 -8.64
N ASP A 203 -10.77 10.36 -8.52
CA ASP A 203 -9.84 9.22 -8.51
C ASP A 203 -8.50 9.60 -7.87
N TYR A 204 -7.61 8.62 -7.71
CA TYR A 204 -6.21 8.84 -7.35
C TYR A 204 -5.28 8.15 -8.38
N PRO A 205 -4.25 8.85 -8.92
CA PRO A 205 -4.02 10.30 -8.78
C PRO A 205 -5.19 11.15 -9.27
N ASN A 206 -5.28 12.42 -8.81
CA ASN A 206 -6.33 13.33 -9.26
C ASN A 206 -6.32 13.44 -10.80
N PRO A 207 -7.38 13.06 -11.51
CA PRO A 207 -7.42 13.10 -12.98
C PRO A 207 -7.31 14.51 -13.55
N ASP A 208 -7.63 15.54 -12.77
CA ASP A 208 -7.51 16.95 -13.18
C ASP A 208 -6.08 17.51 -12.96
N ALA A 209 -5.17 16.72 -12.39
CA ALA A 209 -3.79 17.15 -12.19
C ALA A 209 -3.02 17.11 -13.51
N ALA A 210 -2.33 18.19 -13.82
CA ALA A 210 -1.44 18.28 -14.97
C ALA A 210 0.03 18.21 -14.51
N PRO A 211 0.90 17.53 -15.25
CA PRO A 211 2.34 17.53 -14.95
C PRO A 211 2.94 18.92 -15.14
N VAL A 212 3.79 19.30 -14.21
CA VAL A 212 4.55 20.56 -14.25
C VAL A 212 6.02 20.22 -14.25
N LEU A 213 6.74 20.72 -15.26
CA LEU A 213 8.19 20.58 -15.32
C LEU A 213 8.87 21.80 -14.70
N LEU A 214 9.59 21.56 -13.60
CA LEU A 214 10.39 22.56 -12.93
C LEU A 214 11.87 22.33 -13.29
N MET A 215 12.50 23.36 -13.86
CA MET A 215 13.91 23.34 -14.19
C MET A 215 14.71 23.86 -13.00
N LEU A 216 15.76 23.15 -12.62
CA LEU A 216 16.72 23.63 -11.66
C LEU A 216 17.49 24.80 -12.28
N GLY A 217 17.48 25.94 -11.60
CA GLY A 217 18.24 27.11 -11.98
C GLY A 217 19.54 27.22 -11.19
N GLU A 218 20.21 28.34 -11.36
CA GLU A 218 21.47 28.65 -10.66
C GLU A 218 21.27 28.60 -9.13
N GLY A 219 22.26 28.06 -8.42
CA GLY A 219 22.25 27.97 -6.98
C GLY A 219 23.56 27.41 -6.44
N GLY A 220 23.73 27.52 -5.12
CA GLY A 220 24.85 26.97 -4.38
C GLY A 220 24.47 25.83 -3.46
N LYS A 221 25.28 25.57 -2.42
CA LYS A 221 25.07 24.50 -1.45
C LYS A 221 23.82 24.68 -0.58
N THR A 222 23.35 25.91 -0.41
CA THR A 222 22.26 26.26 0.52
C THR A 222 21.07 26.94 -0.15
N THR A 223 21.23 27.44 -1.36
CA THR A 223 20.18 28.15 -2.08
C THR A 223 20.18 27.78 -3.56
N GLY A 224 19.02 27.81 -4.17
CA GLY A 224 18.84 27.59 -5.60
C GLY A 224 17.52 28.19 -6.06
N SER A 225 17.26 28.12 -7.36
CA SER A 225 16.01 28.59 -7.94
C SER A 225 15.33 27.45 -8.74
N LEU A 226 14.00 27.48 -8.78
CA LEU A 226 13.19 26.66 -9.67
C LEU A 226 12.48 27.56 -10.66
N LYS A 227 12.50 27.18 -11.92
CA LYS A 227 11.82 27.89 -13.01
C LYS A 227 10.88 26.93 -13.72
N LEU A 228 9.67 27.40 -14.05
CA LEU A 228 8.80 26.66 -14.94
C LEU A 228 9.47 26.50 -16.31
N ALA A 229 9.50 25.29 -16.84
CA ALA A 229 9.91 25.09 -18.21
C ALA A 229 8.96 25.86 -19.14
N LYS A 230 9.52 26.61 -20.11
CA LYS A 230 8.70 27.21 -21.15
C LYS A 230 8.02 26.08 -21.94
N LYS A 231 6.70 26.17 -22.14
CA LYS A 231 6.01 25.31 -23.10
C LYS A 231 6.63 25.55 -24.46
N GLU A 232 7.31 24.55 -25.02
CA GLU A 232 7.67 24.59 -26.44
C GLU A 232 6.39 24.70 -27.26
N LYS A 233 6.31 25.73 -28.09
CA LYS A 233 5.23 25.79 -29.08
C LYS A 233 5.39 24.59 -30.01
N PRO A 234 4.31 23.88 -30.35
CA PRO A 234 4.39 22.84 -31.37
C PRO A 234 5.03 23.44 -32.61
N GLN A 235 6.14 22.85 -33.07
CA GLN A 235 6.69 23.24 -34.38
C GLN A 235 5.63 22.93 -35.42
N SER A 236 5.11 23.96 -36.07
CA SER A 236 4.27 23.79 -37.27
C SER A 236 5.14 23.04 -38.29
N LYS A 237 4.74 21.83 -38.64
CA LYS A 237 5.28 21.16 -39.82
C LYS A 237 4.82 21.98 -41.02
N GLU A 238 5.75 22.68 -41.65
CA GLU A 238 5.62 23.13 -43.02
C GLU A 238 5.72 21.95 -43.99
#